data_ee86c53fefc36fa8cde3d33245224ead
#
_entry.id   ee86c53fefc36fa8cde3d33245224ead
#
_cell.length_a   1.000
_cell.length_b   1.000
_cell.length_c   1.000
_cell.angle_alpha   90.00
_cell.angle_beta   90.00
_cell.angle_gamma   90.00
#
_symmetry.space_group_name_H-M   'P 1'
#
loop_
_entity.id
_entity.type
_entity.pdbx_description
1 polymer ?
#
loop_
_entity_poly.entity_id
_entity_poly.type
_entity_poly.pdbx_seq_one_letter_code
_entity_poly.pdbx_strand_id
1 'polypeptide(L)'
;MTTVLLPRSLLALFPGVDRRHEVAPGTVGSVIAELDASVPGIRDRLVQAGPRLRPHINVFVDGEPADLATQCAEASVVHVIPAVSGGA
;
A
#
# COMPACT_ATOMS: atom_id res chain seq x y z
N MET A 1 2.04 14.89 5.54
CA MET A 1 1.66 13.46 5.62
C MET A 1 1.63 12.86 4.23
N THR A 2 1.94 11.60 4.13
CA THR A 2 1.80 10.83 2.90
C THR A 2 0.41 10.19 2.87
N THR A 3 -0.28 10.28 1.75
CA THR A 3 -1.61 9.70 1.59
C THR A 3 -1.51 8.31 0.98
N VAL A 4 -2.21 7.34 1.56
CA VAL A 4 -2.32 5.98 1.02
C VAL A 4 -3.76 5.74 0.59
N LEU A 5 -3.94 5.26 -0.64
CA LEU A 5 -5.25 4.90 -1.17
C LEU A 5 -5.32 3.38 -1.38
N LEU A 6 -6.29 2.75 -0.73
CA LEU A 6 -6.46 1.30 -0.76
C LEU A 6 -7.51 0.89 -1.81
N PRO A 7 -7.32 -0.25 -2.49
CA PRO A 7 -8.29 -0.74 -3.45
C PRO A 7 -9.48 -1.41 -2.76
N ARG A 8 -10.60 -1.50 -3.46
CA ARG A 8 -11.81 -2.14 -2.93
C ARG A 8 -11.58 -3.57 -2.49
N SER A 9 -10.76 -4.31 -3.20
CA SER A 9 -10.48 -5.71 -2.87
C SER A 9 -9.87 -5.86 -1.48
N LEU A 10 -9.03 -4.90 -1.05
CA LEU A 10 -8.48 -4.91 0.29
C LEU A 10 -9.50 -4.43 1.31
N LEU A 11 -10.30 -3.42 0.97
CA LEU A 11 -11.33 -2.92 1.88
C LEU A 11 -12.35 -4.00 2.23
N ALA A 12 -12.63 -4.91 1.30
CA ALA A 12 -13.52 -6.04 1.54
C ALA A 12 -13.00 -6.98 2.63
N LEU A 13 -11.68 -7.05 2.81
CA LEU A 13 -11.03 -7.88 3.82
C LEU A 13 -10.94 -7.20 5.19
N PHE A 14 -11.14 -5.90 5.24
CA PHE A 14 -11.02 -5.10 6.45
C PHE A 14 -12.26 -4.22 6.62
N PRO A 15 -13.40 -4.82 7.01
CA PRO A 15 -14.65 -4.07 7.14
C PRO A 15 -14.52 -2.86 8.06
N GLY A 16 -15.10 -1.73 7.64
CA GLY A 16 -15.07 -0.50 8.43
C GLY A 16 -13.83 0.36 8.21
N VAL A 17 -12.89 -0.09 7.37
CA VAL A 17 -11.66 0.66 7.09
C VAL A 17 -11.90 1.60 5.91
N ASP A 18 -11.44 2.84 6.05
CA ASP A 18 -11.54 3.83 4.98
C ASP A 18 -10.55 3.52 3.86
N ARG A 19 -10.87 4.01 2.67
CA ARG A 19 -9.98 3.89 1.52
C ARG A 19 -8.73 4.75 1.68
N ARG A 20 -8.88 5.93 2.26
CA ARG A 20 -7.81 6.94 2.35
C ARG A 20 -7.21 6.97 3.75
N HIS A 21 -5.88 6.92 3.83
CA HIS A 21 -5.13 7.01 5.07
C HIS A 21 -4.01 8.02 4.94
N GLU A 22 -3.71 8.71 6.05
CA GLU A 22 -2.60 9.65 6.13
C GLU A 22 -1.57 9.08 7.09
N VAL A 23 -0.34 8.95 6.64
CA VAL A 23 0.77 8.40 7.44
C VAL A 23 2.02 9.26 7.29
N ALA A 24 3.00 9.04 8.16
CA ALA A 24 4.26 9.75 8.07
C ALA A 24 4.99 9.39 6.77
N PRO A 25 5.71 10.32 6.14
CA PRO A 25 6.52 10.02 4.97
C PRO A 25 7.67 9.08 5.32
N GLY A 26 8.22 8.43 4.31
CA GLY A 26 9.30 7.48 4.45
C GLY A 26 9.33 6.55 3.26
N THR A 27 9.93 5.37 3.41
CA THR A 27 9.86 4.36 2.35
C THR A 27 8.47 3.77 2.26
N VAL A 28 8.13 3.18 1.11
CA VAL A 28 6.87 2.44 0.96
C VAL A 28 6.76 1.39 2.06
N GLY A 29 7.86 0.70 2.38
CA GLY A 29 7.87 -0.29 3.46
C GLY A 29 7.48 0.31 4.81
N SER A 30 8.02 1.47 5.16
CA SER A 30 7.67 2.13 6.42
C SER A 30 6.25 2.67 6.41
N VAL A 31 5.79 3.15 5.28
CA VAL A 31 4.40 3.61 5.12
C VAL A 31 3.44 2.45 5.35
N ILE A 32 3.72 1.29 4.78
CA ILE A 32 2.90 0.09 4.99
C ILE A 32 2.93 -0.35 6.46
N ALA A 33 4.09 -0.30 7.10
CA ALA A 33 4.21 -0.65 8.51
C ALA A 33 3.39 0.27 9.40
N GLU A 34 3.39 1.57 9.11
CA GLU A 34 2.56 2.53 9.83
C GLU A 34 1.07 2.27 9.60
N LEU A 35 0.71 1.98 8.36
CA LEU A 35 -0.66 1.65 8.01
C LEU A 35 -1.13 0.40 8.77
N ASP A 36 -0.26 -0.59 8.92
CA ASP A 36 -0.56 -1.82 9.64
C ASP A 36 -0.92 -1.57 11.10
N ALA A 37 -0.37 -0.53 11.71
CA ALA A 37 -0.70 -0.15 13.07
C ALA A 37 -2.17 0.29 13.20
N SER A 38 -2.72 0.91 12.15
CA SER A 38 -4.12 1.34 12.12
C SER A 38 -5.05 0.27 11.55
N VAL A 39 -4.54 -0.56 10.65
CA VAL A 39 -5.29 -1.61 9.96
C VAL A 39 -4.54 -2.92 10.15
N PRO A 40 -4.68 -3.57 11.34
CA PRO A 40 -3.92 -4.78 11.63
C PRO A 40 -4.13 -5.87 10.59
N GLY A 41 -3.02 -6.41 10.08
CA GLY A 41 -3.04 -7.46 9.07
C GLY A 41 -2.86 -6.97 7.64
N ILE A 42 -2.91 -5.66 7.39
CA ILE A 42 -2.78 -5.15 6.02
C ILE A 42 -1.39 -5.42 5.46
N ARG A 43 -0.35 -5.34 6.29
CA ARG A 43 1.01 -5.60 5.83
C ARG A 43 1.15 -7.00 5.27
N ASP A 44 0.53 -7.99 5.92
CA ASP A 44 0.59 -9.38 5.46
C ASP A 44 -0.09 -9.58 4.10
N ARG A 45 -1.04 -8.72 3.75
CA ARG A 45 -1.71 -8.76 2.46
C ARG A 45 -0.87 -8.12 1.35
N LEU A 46 0.04 -7.23 1.70
CA LEU A 46 0.81 -6.46 0.73
C LEU A 46 2.24 -6.94 0.58
N VAL A 47 2.83 -7.48 1.65
CA VAL A 47 4.24 -7.81 1.72
C VAL A 47 4.44 -9.29 2.01
N GLN A 48 5.38 -9.90 1.31
CA GLN A 48 5.80 -11.27 1.57
C GLN A 48 7.25 -11.32 2.01
N ALA A 49 7.71 -12.52 2.37
CA ALA A 49 9.09 -12.71 2.81
C ALA A 49 10.08 -12.25 1.75
N GLY A 50 11.19 -11.65 2.24
CA GLY A 50 12.23 -11.11 1.39
C GLY A 50 12.88 -9.88 1.99
N PRO A 51 12.20 -8.85 2.53
CA PRO A 51 10.78 -8.55 2.27
C PRO A 51 10.58 -7.88 0.91
N ARG A 52 9.44 -8.14 0.31
CA ARG A 52 9.08 -7.52 -0.96
C ARG A 52 7.57 -7.51 -1.14
N LEU A 53 7.09 -6.67 -2.04
CA LEU A 53 5.67 -6.64 -2.36
C LEU A 53 5.23 -7.99 -2.95
N ARG A 54 4.01 -8.40 -2.62
CA ARG A 54 3.45 -9.63 -3.19
C ARG A 54 3.28 -9.47 -4.70
N PRO A 55 3.42 -10.57 -5.48
CA PRO A 55 3.35 -10.50 -6.96
C PRO A 55 2.05 -9.92 -7.51
N HIS A 56 0.94 -10.03 -6.76
CA HIS A 56 -0.36 -9.52 -7.22
C HIS A 56 -0.61 -8.08 -6.78
N ILE A 57 0.35 -7.45 -6.13
CA ILE A 57 0.18 -6.09 -5.62
C ILE A 57 1.12 -5.16 -6.37
N ASN A 58 0.54 -4.11 -6.94
CA ASN A 58 1.30 -3.02 -7.52
C ASN A 58 1.15 -1.79 -6.65
N VAL A 59 2.24 -1.09 -6.42
CA VAL A 59 2.22 0.16 -5.67
C VAL A 59 2.77 1.26 -6.56
N PHE A 60 2.07 2.37 -6.61
CA PHE A 60 2.49 3.56 -7.35
C PHE A 60 2.64 4.71 -6.37
N VAL A 61 3.76 5.40 -6.45
CA VAL A 61 4.01 6.61 -5.69
C VAL A 61 4.00 7.78 -6.67
N ASP A 62 3.04 8.68 -6.49
CA ASP A 62 2.84 9.83 -7.38
C ASP A 62 2.79 9.42 -8.86
N GLY A 63 2.12 8.31 -9.13
CA GLY A 63 1.92 7.81 -10.48
C GLY A 63 3.06 6.96 -11.04
N GLU A 64 4.14 6.77 -10.29
CA GLU A 64 5.30 5.98 -10.72
C GLU A 64 5.31 4.61 -10.03
N PRO A 65 5.62 3.53 -10.76
CA PRO A 65 5.77 2.21 -10.14
C PRO A 65 6.82 2.24 -9.03
N ALA A 66 6.52 1.57 -7.93
CA ALA A 66 7.35 1.64 -6.74
C ALA A 66 7.56 0.25 -6.14
N ASP A 67 8.58 0.14 -5.30
CA ASP A 67 8.82 -1.02 -4.46
C ASP A 67 8.94 -0.58 -2.99
N LEU A 68 9.29 -1.51 -2.10
CA LEU A 68 9.37 -1.21 -0.67
C LEU A 68 10.44 -0.16 -0.33
N ALA A 69 11.47 -0.01 -1.17
CA ALA A 69 12.55 0.94 -0.93
C ALA A 69 12.27 2.33 -1.49
N THR A 70 11.22 2.50 -2.27
CA THR A 70 10.88 3.78 -2.88
C THR A 70 10.50 4.79 -1.80
N GLN A 71 11.05 6.00 -1.89
CA GLN A 71 10.77 7.07 -0.94
C GLN A 71 9.44 7.75 -1.25
N CYS A 72 8.67 7.98 -0.19
CA CYS A 72 7.46 8.78 -0.25
C CYS A 72 7.72 10.09 0.48
N ALA A 73 7.43 11.19 -0.18
CA ALA A 73 7.63 12.53 0.38
C ALA A 73 6.38 12.98 1.12
N GLU A 74 6.51 14.12 1.81
CA GLU A 74 5.37 14.85 2.32
C GLU A 74 4.44 15.16 1.13
N ALA A 75 3.16 14.93 1.30
CA ALA A 75 2.14 15.09 0.26
C ALA A 75 2.21 14.10 -0.91
N SER A 76 3.09 13.11 -0.87
CA SER A 76 3.04 12.02 -1.85
C SER A 76 1.74 11.24 -1.73
N VAL A 77 1.27 10.68 -2.85
CA VAL A 77 0.09 9.82 -2.89
C VAL A 77 0.54 8.42 -3.30
N VAL A 78 0.25 7.46 -2.43
CA VAL A 78 0.58 6.06 -2.65
C VAL A 78 -0.70 5.31 -3.03
N HIS A 79 -0.74 4.79 -4.26
CA HIS A 79 -1.84 3.96 -4.72
C HIS A 79 -1.46 2.50 -4.61
N VAL A 80 -2.26 1.72 -3.90
CA VAL A 80 -2.14 0.28 -3.85
C VAL A 80 -3.16 -0.30 -4.82
N ILE A 81 -2.70 -1.04 -5.82
CA ILE A 81 -3.55 -1.56 -6.88
C ILE A 81 -3.29 -3.06 -7.02
N PRO A 82 -4.34 -3.89 -6.93
CA PRO A 82 -4.16 -5.31 -7.19
C PRO A 82 -3.91 -5.54 -8.68
N ALA A 83 -3.02 -6.47 -8.99
CA ALA A 83 -2.81 -6.87 -10.37
C ALA A 83 -4.06 -7.60 -10.87
N VAL A 84 -4.51 -7.22 -12.06
CA VAL A 84 -5.60 -7.91 -12.73
C VAL A 84 -4.98 -9.01 -13.58
N SER A 85 -5.38 -10.26 -13.34
CA SER A 85 -4.81 -11.39 -14.03
C SER A 85 -5.64 -11.81 -15.23
N GLY A 86 -5.04 -12.61 -16.10
CA GLY A 86 -5.77 -13.37 -17.07
C GLY A 86 -6.43 -12.56 -18.17
N GLY A 87 -5.77 -11.61 -18.71
CA GLY A 87 -6.31 -10.85 -19.82
C GLY A 87 -7.51 -10.00 -19.45
N ALA A 88 -7.69 -9.87 -18.20
CA ALA A 88 -8.66 -8.93 -17.73
C ALA A 88 -8.05 -7.54 -17.87
#